data_580fccd5297b328281b0708fc8f1bb8a
#
_entry.id   580fccd5297b328281b0708fc8f1bb8a
#
_cell.length_a   1.000
_cell.length_b   1.000
_cell.length_c   1.000
_cell.angle_alpha   90.00
_cell.angle_beta   90.00
_cell.angle_gamma   90.00
#
_symmetry.space_group_name_H-M   'P 1'
#
loop_
_entity.id
_entity.type
_entity.pdbx_description
1 polymer ?
#
loop_
_entity_poly.entity_id
_entity_poly.type
_entity_poly.pdbx_seq_one_letter_code
_entity_poly.pdbx_strand_id
1 'polypeptide(L)'
;MSVPTASTTIGATQGSITELVLVTGAEQRKVALQHVPFTIGRRPDRDMVITDARVSRDHAEIRAEGADFVLVDVGSSSGTFVNGEKVQRYKLKSNDRVEFGAKGGPYFIFNPTSADRLESLKGLSSIARVSIFSKLNQSDIEELTKITSTKKYGPDASVFFQGDPSDSLYMLLTGSVKVTQASEGGREKILDILGPGEIFGEFAMLDGHPRSATVTTCEPSELASITHKDFRKFVASRPEILWKVLQGLCERVRKTSTDMLELSSREVPYRLLAALHHMAEKYGQVAADGSCLISGKVGVQDLVAMVGSSREVVSRLLHRYQEKGLVELGSNKEIIIPDPAALGRALEYSSEW
;
A
#
# COMPACT_ATOMS: atom_id res chain seq x y z
N MET A 1 0.51 24.99 28.92
CA MET A 1 1.32 23.84 28.45
C MET A 1 0.80 23.46 27.07
N SER A 2 1.52 23.89 26.04
CA SER A 2 1.12 23.68 24.64
C SER A 2 1.68 22.35 24.17
N VAL A 3 0.80 21.45 23.74
CA VAL A 3 1.15 20.18 23.11
C VAL A 3 1.61 20.49 21.69
N PRO A 4 2.79 20.04 21.23
CA PRO A 4 3.19 20.21 19.83
C PRO A 4 2.39 19.24 18.96
N THR A 5 1.61 19.77 18.04
CA THR A 5 0.98 19.03 16.95
C THR A 5 2.08 18.51 16.01
N ALA A 6 2.24 17.22 15.95
CA ALA A 6 3.15 16.56 15.01
C ALA A 6 2.70 16.86 13.57
N SER A 7 3.57 17.51 12.79
CA SER A 7 3.40 17.67 11.34
C SER A 7 3.58 16.32 10.69
N THR A 8 2.52 15.75 10.16
CA THR A 8 2.63 14.55 9.31
C THR A 8 3.12 14.99 7.95
N THR A 9 4.42 14.88 7.72
CA THR A 9 5.02 15.05 6.40
C THR A 9 4.52 13.90 5.53
N ILE A 10 3.69 14.22 4.54
CA ILE A 10 3.44 13.30 3.43
C ILE A 10 4.78 13.19 2.72
N GLY A 11 5.39 11.99 2.75
CA GLY A 11 6.78 11.75 2.39
C GLY A 11 7.23 12.52 1.16
N ALA A 12 8.35 13.24 1.33
CA ALA A 12 8.95 14.07 0.32
C ALA A 12 9.41 13.24 -0.88
N THR A 13 8.56 13.15 -1.90
CA THR A 13 8.96 12.95 -3.29
C THR A 13 8.30 14.07 -4.10
N GLN A 14 9.11 14.83 -4.79
CA GLN A 14 8.72 16.00 -5.59
C GLN A 14 7.63 15.61 -6.60
N GLY A 15 6.40 16.06 -6.34
CA GLY A 15 5.27 15.99 -7.24
C GLY A 15 4.11 16.75 -6.61
N SER A 16 3.74 17.91 -7.15
CA SER A 16 2.64 18.72 -6.61
C SER A 16 1.32 17.97 -6.73
N ILE A 17 0.75 17.68 -5.60
CA ILE A 17 -0.48 16.88 -5.50
C ILE A 17 -1.71 17.67 -5.93
N THR A 18 -1.70 18.98 -5.76
CA THR A 18 -2.78 19.89 -6.18
C THR A 18 -2.18 21.26 -6.44
N GLU A 19 -2.39 21.81 -7.63
CA GLU A 19 -2.02 23.20 -7.92
C GLU A 19 -3.19 24.13 -7.58
N LEU A 20 -2.95 25.09 -6.71
CA LEU A 20 -3.86 26.19 -6.41
C LEU A 20 -3.43 27.41 -7.25
N VAL A 21 -4.34 27.98 -7.99
CA VAL A 21 -4.05 29.22 -8.73
C VAL A 21 -4.52 30.40 -7.88
N LEU A 22 -3.57 30.99 -7.15
CA LEU A 22 -3.84 32.21 -6.38
C LEU A 22 -3.94 33.40 -7.32
N VAL A 23 -5.03 34.14 -7.20
CA VAL A 23 -5.30 35.39 -7.96
C VAL A 23 -5.32 36.56 -6.99
N THR A 24 -4.43 37.54 -7.24
CA THR A 24 -4.34 38.76 -6.43
C THR A 24 -4.41 39.95 -7.39
N GLY A 25 -5.59 40.54 -7.52
CA GLY A 25 -5.81 41.59 -8.54
C GLY A 25 -5.63 41.03 -9.96
N ALA A 26 -4.66 41.60 -10.72
CA ALA A 26 -4.34 41.12 -12.06
C ALA A 26 -3.26 40.03 -12.10
N GLU A 27 -2.64 39.72 -10.97
CA GLU A 27 -1.58 38.73 -10.88
C GLU A 27 -2.14 37.35 -10.59
N GLN A 28 -1.59 36.32 -11.26
CA GLN A 28 -1.89 34.93 -11.02
C GLN A 28 -0.60 34.16 -10.69
N ARG A 29 -0.63 33.40 -9.65
CA ARG A 29 0.50 32.56 -9.21
C ARG A 29 0.03 31.15 -8.90
N LYS A 30 0.73 30.14 -9.42
CA LYS A 30 0.53 28.75 -9.07
C LYS A 30 1.24 28.44 -7.76
N VAL A 31 0.53 27.79 -6.83
CA VAL A 31 1.04 27.33 -5.54
C VAL A 31 0.69 25.86 -5.39
N ALA A 32 1.70 25.05 -5.16
CA ALA A 32 1.51 23.62 -4.98
C ALA A 32 1.12 23.27 -3.54
N LEU A 33 0.06 22.50 -3.35
CA LEU A 33 -0.32 21.93 -2.06
C LEU A 33 0.53 20.68 -1.83
N GLN A 34 1.67 20.84 -1.15
CA GLN A 34 2.69 19.79 -1.00
C GLN A 34 2.51 18.95 0.28
N HIS A 35 1.83 19.48 1.28
CA HIS A 35 1.60 18.82 2.58
C HIS A 35 0.35 19.38 3.26
N VAL A 36 -0.10 18.72 4.29
CA VAL A 36 -1.17 19.18 5.18
C VAL A 36 -0.72 19.05 6.64
N PRO A 37 -1.06 20.00 7.52
CA PRO A 37 -1.84 21.21 7.23
C PRO A 37 -1.08 22.17 6.31
N PHE A 38 -1.77 22.74 5.31
CA PHE A 38 -1.23 23.73 4.39
C PHE A 38 -1.68 25.11 4.85
N THR A 39 -0.73 25.94 5.22
CA THR A 39 -0.96 27.20 5.91
C THR A 39 -1.07 28.38 4.95
N ILE A 40 -2.04 29.28 5.19
CA ILE A 40 -2.35 30.42 4.33
C ILE A 40 -2.36 31.69 5.17
N GLY A 41 -1.67 32.71 4.71
CA GLY A 41 -1.64 33.98 5.43
C GLY A 41 -0.66 34.98 4.88
N ARG A 42 -0.52 36.13 5.57
CA ARG A 42 0.37 37.23 5.16
C ARG A 42 1.82 37.07 5.65
N ARG A 43 2.07 36.16 6.58
CA ARG A 43 3.44 35.89 7.05
C ARG A 43 4.27 35.23 5.98
N PRO A 44 5.57 35.59 5.85
CA PRO A 44 6.44 35.03 4.82
C PRO A 44 6.76 33.54 5.01
N ASP A 45 6.52 32.99 6.20
CA ASP A 45 6.72 31.58 6.54
C ASP A 45 5.48 30.70 6.32
N ARG A 46 4.43 31.22 5.66
CA ARG A 46 3.25 30.43 5.26
C ARG A 46 3.47 29.73 3.92
N ASP A 47 2.81 28.61 3.72
CA ASP A 47 2.90 27.84 2.47
C ASP A 47 2.31 28.62 1.30
N MET A 48 1.18 29.32 1.54
CA MET A 48 0.62 30.31 0.63
C MET A 48 0.71 31.70 1.24
N VAL A 49 1.70 32.46 0.82
CA VAL A 49 1.87 33.85 1.26
C VAL A 49 0.98 34.76 0.40
N ILE A 50 0.11 35.54 1.05
CA ILE A 50 -0.77 36.53 0.41
C ILE A 50 -0.47 37.91 1.00
N THR A 51 0.15 38.81 0.23
CA THR A 51 0.63 40.12 0.71
C THR A 51 -0.46 41.18 0.83
N ASP A 52 -1.71 40.83 0.68
CA ASP A 52 -2.86 41.74 0.83
C ASP A 52 -3.12 42.13 2.30
N ALA A 53 -3.33 43.42 2.58
CA ALA A 53 -3.56 43.91 3.94
C ALA A 53 -4.82 43.33 4.62
N ARG A 54 -5.80 42.91 3.83
CA ARG A 54 -7.05 42.28 4.30
C ARG A 54 -6.84 40.84 4.81
N VAL A 55 -5.70 40.22 4.48
CA VAL A 55 -5.36 38.86 4.89
C VAL A 55 -4.59 38.89 6.21
N SER A 56 -5.05 38.14 7.19
CA SER A 56 -4.38 38.02 8.49
C SER A 56 -3.01 37.34 8.37
N ARG A 57 -2.14 37.57 9.36
CA ARG A 57 -0.81 36.94 9.42
C ARG A 57 -0.92 35.42 9.34
N ASP A 58 -1.83 34.85 10.14
CA ASP A 58 -2.30 33.49 10.11
C ASP A 58 -3.79 33.56 9.76
N HIS A 59 -4.20 33.15 8.56
CA HIS A 59 -5.55 33.38 8.08
C HIS A 59 -6.37 32.10 8.03
N ALA A 60 -5.89 31.11 7.32
CA ALA A 60 -6.57 29.84 7.13
C ALA A 60 -5.59 28.70 6.95
N GLU A 61 -6.07 27.50 7.04
CA GLU A 61 -5.31 26.30 6.68
C GLU A 61 -6.19 25.27 5.97
N ILE A 62 -5.57 24.49 5.10
CA ILE A 62 -6.20 23.33 4.48
C ILE A 62 -5.69 22.09 5.22
N ARG A 63 -6.60 21.29 5.76
CA ARG A 63 -6.34 20.02 6.45
C ARG A 63 -6.85 18.85 5.63
N ALA A 64 -6.24 17.67 5.81
CA ALA A 64 -6.83 16.43 5.32
C ALA A 64 -7.66 15.76 6.42
N GLU A 65 -8.90 15.39 6.10
CA GLU A 65 -9.77 14.60 6.97
C GLU A 65 -10.30 13.41 6.19
N GLY A 66 -9.68 12.25 6.42
CA GLY A 66 -9.94 11.07 5.60
C GLY A 66 -9.51 11.30 4.15
N ALA A 67 -10.46 11.24 3.22
CA ALA A 67 -10.22 11.49 1.80
C ALA A 67 -10.50 12.94 1.36
N ASP A 68 -10.92 13.81 2.28
CA ASP A 68 -11.40 15.14 1.98
C ASP A 68 -10.40 16.21 2.39
N PHE A 69 -10.38 17.32 1.66
CA PHE A 69 -9.72 18.54 2.07
C PHE A 69 -10.71 19.46 2.79
N VAL A 70 -10.33 19.90 3.99
CA VAL A 70 -11.14 20.79 4.81
C VAL A 70 -10.39 22.10 4.99
N LEU A 71 -11.02 23.20 4.58
CA LEU A 71 -10.57 24.56 4.83
C LEU A 71 -11.01 24.97 6.24
N VAL A 72 -10.08 25.53 7.01
CA VAL A 72 -10.32 26.00 8.38
C VAL A 72 -9.82 27.44 8.50
N ASP A 73 -10.69 28.37 8.84
CA ASP A 73 -10.29 29.73 9.24
C ASP A 73 -9.70 29.67 10.66
N VAL A 74 -8.45 30.10 10.83
CA VAL A 74 -7.73 30.03 12.12
C VAL A 74 -7.88 31.28 12.98
N GLY A 75 -9.00 31.99 12.83
CA GLY A 75 -9.28 33.23 13.57
C GLY A 75 -8.88 34.48 12.79
N SER A 76 -9.12 34.50 11.49
CA SER A 76 -8.85 35.65 10.65
C SER A 76 -9.70 36.87 11.03
N SER A 77 -9.13 38.08 10.91
CA SER A 77 -9.82 39.32 11.29
C SER A 77 -10.98 39.66 10.33
N SER A 78 -10.83 39.36 9.04
CA SER A 78 -11.81 39.74 8.01
C SER A 78 -12.61 38.55 7.49
N GLY A 79 -12.20 37.32 7.80
CA GLY A 79 -12.88 36.08 7.46
C GLY A 79 -12.42 35.43 6.16
N THR A 80 -12.74 34.15 6.04
CA THR A 80 -12.56 33.31 4.86
C THR A 80 -13.93 33.03 4.24
N PHE A 81 -14.00 33.09 2.92
CA PHE A 81 -15.26 32.91 2.18
C PHE A 81 -15.10 31.80 1.15
N VAL A 82 -16.14 30.98 1.00
CA VAL A 82 -16.22 29.96 -0.06
C VAL A 82 -17.47 30.25 -0.88
N ASN A 83 -17.30 30.47 -2.19
CA ASN A 83 -18.38 30.81 -3.12
C ASN A 83 -19.21 32.02 -2.66
N GLY A 84 -18.57 32.97 -1.96
CA GLY A 84 -19.20 34.17 -1.42
C GLY A 84 -19.85 34.03 -0.04
N GLU A 85 -19.86 32.85 0.56
CA GLU A 85 -20.36 32.60 1.92
C GLU A 85 -19.20 32.54 2.92
N LYS A 86 -19.36 33.23 4.07
CA LYS A 86 -18.37 33.24 5.14
C LYS A 86 -18.35 31.88 5.85
N VAL A 87 -17.16 31.30 5.99
CA VAL A 87 -16.98 29.99 6.61
C VAL A 87 -15.93 30.00 7.71
N GLN A 88 -16.11 29.20 8.76
CA GLN A 88 -15.06 28.90 9.72
C GLN A 88 -14.42 27.52 9.43
N ARG A 89 -15.21 26.62 8.88
CA ARG A 89 -14.80 25.28 8.48
C ARG A 89 -15.65 24.87 7.30
N TYR A 90 -15.02 24.36 6.25
CA TYR A 90 -15.71 23.99 5.02
C TYR A 90 -15.00 22.82 4.31
N LYS A 91 -15.76 21.82 3.93
CA LYS A 91 -15.26 20.71 3.10
C LYS A 91 -15.16 21.18 1.63
N LEU A 92 -13.94 21.36 1.16
CA LEU A 92 -13.67 21.86 -0.18
C LEU A 92 -14.15 20.89 -1.27
N LYS A 93 -14.78 21.45 -2.30
CA LYS A 93 -15.23 20.74 -3.50
C LYS A 93 -14.52 21.31 -4.73
N SER A 94 -14.52 20.55 -5.82
CA SER A 94 -13.98 21.00 -7.09
C SER A 94 -14.69 22.28 -7.57
N ASN A 95 -13.92 23.23 -8.07
CA ASN A 95 -14.33 24.57 -8.50
C ASN A 95 -14.78 25.52 -7.37
N ASP A 96 -14.59 25.15 -6.09
CA ASP A 96 -14.84 26.13 -5.03
C ASP A 96 -13.89 27.32 -5.13
N ARG A 97 -14.46 28.52 -5.11
CA ARG A 97 -13.71 29.77 -5.05
C ARG A 97 -13.54 30.16 -3.59
N VAL A 98 -12.30 30.12 -3.12
CA VAL A 98 -11.92 30.50 -1.74
C VAL A 98 -11.35 31.91 -1.77
N GLU A 99 -12.00 32.84 -1.08
CA GLU A 99 -11.62 34.25 -0.99
C GLU A 99 -11.17 34.60 0.44
N PHE A 100 -10.18 35.48 0.56
CA PHE A 100 -9.59 35.87 1.84
C PHE A 100 -9.81 37.35 2.14
N GLY A 101 -10.21 37.65 3.35
CA GLY A 101 -10.23 38.99 3.90
C GLY A 101 -11.48 39.82 3.59
N ALA A 102 -12.19 39.61 2.51
CA ALA A 102 -13.49 40.18 2.17
C ALA A 102 -13.96 39.66 0.81
N LYS A 103 -15.23 39.86 0.48
CA LYS A 103 -15.77 39.59 -0.85
C LYS A 103 -15.02 40.46 -1.89
N GLY A 104 -14.46 39.82 -2.91
CA GLY A 104 -13.58 40.46 -3.91
C GLY A 104 -12.13 40.60 -3.45
N GLY A 105 -11.70 39.92 -2.40
CA GLY A 105 -10.30 39.80 -1.97
C GLY A 105 -9.48 38.84 -2.82
N PRO A 106 -8.22 38.65 -2.46
CA PRO A 106 -7.40 37.58 -3.03
C PRO A 106 -8.12 36.23 -2.92
N TYR A 107 -8.04 35.43 -3.98
CA TYR A 107 -8.73 34.15 -4.01
C TYR A 107 -7.93 33.08 -4.73
N PHE A 108 -8.24 31.85 -4.45
CA PHE A 108 -7.90 30.72 -5.32
C PHE A 108 -9.15 29.93 -5.69
N ILE A 109 -9.09 29.25 -6.82
CA ILE A 109 -10.09 28.23 -7.17
C ILE A 109 -9.50 26.88 -6.77
N PHE A 110 -10.24 26.16 -5.94
CA PHE A 110 -9.88 24.83 -5.54
C PHE A 110 -10.27 23.86 -6.65
N ASN A 111 -9.30 23.49 -7.43
CA ASN A 111 -9.42 22.41 -8.38
C ASN A 111 -8.58 21.25 -7.87
N PRO A 112 -9.09 20.41 -6.96
CA PRO A 112 -8.57 19.08 -6.86
C PRO A 112 -8.89 18.51 -8.22
N THR A 113 -7.85 18.19 -8.95
CA THR A 113 -8.00 17.49 -10.20
C THR A 113 -8.90 16.29 -9.91
N SER A 114 -10.11 16.31 -10.40
CA SER A 114 -11.33 15.52 -10.19
C SER A 114 -11.27 14.37 -9.14
N ALA A 115 -12.41 14.00 -8.53
CA ALA A 115 -12.53 12.83 -7.63
C ALA A 115 -11.97 11.54 -8.27
N ASP A 116 -12.08 11.39 -9.61
CA ASP A 116 -11.39 10.38 -10.40
C ASP A 116 -9.86 10.51 -10.35
N ARG A 117 -9.32 11.71 -10.13
CA ARG A 117 -7.90 11.93 -9.97
C ARG A 117 -7.43 11.77 -8.52
N LEU A 118 -8.28 11.90 -7.51
CA LEU A 118 -7.93 11.53 -6.13
C LEU A 118 -7.87 9.99 -5.99
N GLU A 119 -8.76 9.26 -6.67
CA GLU A 119 -8.63 7.81 -6.82
C GLU A 119 -7.45 7.44 -7.74
N SER A 120 -7.22 8.18 -8.83
CA SER A 120 -6.02 8.03 -9.66
C SER A 120 -4.74 8.42 -8.92
N LEU A 121 -4.75 9.42 -8.04
CA LEU A 121 -3.59 9.79 -7.21
C LEU A 121 -3.35 8.79 -6.07
N LYS A 122 -4.41 8.18 -5.52
CA LYS A 122 -4.26 7.00 -4.65
C LYS A 122 -3.70 5.82 -5.45
N GLY A 123 -4.19 5.59 -6.65
CA GLY A 123 -3.65 4.62 -7.60
C GLY A 123 -2.21 4.92 -8.00
N LEU A 124 -1.88 6.17 -8.34
CA LEU A 124 -0.53 6.66 -8.64
C LEU A 124 0.43 6.43 -7.46
N SER A 125 0.03 6.81 -6.24
CA SER A 125 0.84 6.60 -5.04
C SER A 125 1.00 5.10 -4.72
N SER A 126 0.00 4.29 -5.01
CA SER A 126 0.02 2.85 -4.78
C SER A 126 0.86 2.11 -5.83
N ILE A 127 0.74 2.47 -7.11
CA ILE A 127 1.57 1.91 -8.19
C ILE A 127 3.04 2.31 -8.01
N ALA A 128 3.33 3.54 -7.59
CA ALA A 128 4.69 3.98 -7.28
C ALA A 128 5.35 3.18 -6.14
N ARG A 129 4.57 2.57 -5.25
CA ARG A 129 5.07 1.70 -4.18
C ARG A 129 5.41 0.29 -4.65
N VAL A 130 4.99 -0.09 -5.85
CA VAL A 130 5.36 -1.40 -6.42
C VAL A 130 6.86 -1.44 -6.65
N SER A 131 7.53 -2.43 -6.09
CA SER A 131 8.98 -2.49 -5.98
C SER A 131 9.71 -2.31 -7.32
N ILE A 132 9.18 -2.86 -8.40
CA ILE A 132 9.75 -2.75 -9.75
C ILE A 132 9.66 -1.33 -10.34
N PHE A 133 8.76 -0.49 -9.82
CA PHE A 133 8.51 0.88 -10.29
C PHE A 133 9.08 1.95 -9.37
N SER A 134 9.77 1.58 -8.30
CA SER A 134 10.28 2.49 -7.25
C SER A 134 11.24 3.57 -7.73
N LYS A 135 11.80 3.45 -8.94
CA LYS A 135 12.73 4.41 -9.54
C LYS A 135 12.12 5.22 -10.69
N LEU A 136 10.84 5.02 -10.99
CA LEU A 136 10.16 5.77 -12.03
C LEU A 136 9.93 7.22 -11.59
N ASN A 137 10.05 8.13 -12.53
CA ASN A 137 9.66 9.54 -12.32
C ASN A 137 8.13 9.69 -12.41
N GLN A 138 7.64 10.87 -12.04
CA GLN A 138 6.20 11.15 -12.00
C GLN A 138 5.51 10.95 -13.36
N SER A 139 6.14 11.40 -14.45
CA SER A 139 5.58 11.25 -15.81
C SER A 139 5.43 9.78 -16.20
N ASP A 140 6.40 8.94 -15.83
CA ASP A 140 6.37 7.51 -16.10
C ASP A 140 5.25 6.81 -15.30
N ILE A 141 5.05 7.21 -14.04
CA ILE A 141 3.96 6.68 -13.20
C ILE A 141 2.59 7.08 -13.77
N GLU A 142 2.45 8.32 -14.26
CA GLU A 142 1.23 8.78 -14.93
C GLU A 142 0.94 8.00 -16.22
N GLU A 143 1.97 7.74 -17.02
CA GLU A 143 1.84 6.90 -18.23
C GLU A 143 1.43 5.47 -17.87
N LEU A 144 2.10 4.88 -16.88
CA LEU A 144 1.80 3.53 -16.40
C LEU A 144 0.35 3.42 -15.88
N THR A 145 -0.11 4.43 -15.14
CA THR A 145 -1.48 4.47 -14.61
C THR A 145 -2.53 4.48 -15.73
N LYS A 146 -2.26 5.16 -16.85
CA LYS A 146 -3.19 5.22 -18.00
C LYS A 146 -3.34 3.88 -18.72
N ILE A 147 -2.35 3.01 -18.63
CA ILE A 147 -2.32 1.70 -19.29
C ILE A 147 -2.60 0.54 -18.32
N THR A 148 -2.87 0.84 -17.06
CA THR A 148 -3.27 -0.14 -16.05
C THR A 148 -4.77 -0.07 -15.77
N SER A 149 -5.36 -1.23 -15.47
CA SER A 149 -6.74 -1.35 -15.01
C SER A 149 -6.76 -1.77 -13.56
N THR A 150 -7.51 -1.06 -12.71
CA THR A 150 -7.60 -1.37 -11.27
C THR A 150 -8.93 -2.03 -10.95
N LYS A 151 -8.89 -3.07 -10.11
CA LYS A 151 -10.06 -3.83 -9.68
C LYS A 151 -9.97 -4.18 -8.20
N LYS A 152 -11.11 -4.07 -7.49
CA LYS A 152 -11.26 -4.48 -6.09
C LYS A 152 -11.84 -5.90 -6.03
N TYR A 153 -11.29 -6.68 -5.11
CA TYR A 153 -11.68 -8.06 -4.84
C TYR A 153 -12.08 -8.18 -3.38
N GLY A 154 -13.15 -8.95 -3.11
CA GLY A 154 -13.49 -9.37 -1.74
C GLY A 154 -12.47 -10.37 -1.19
N PRO A 155 -12.61 -10.78 0.08
CA PRO A 155 -11.83 -11.89 0.62
C PRO A 155 -12.16 -13.20 -0.10
N ASP A 156 -11.20 -14.13 -0.15
CA ASP A 156 -11.33 -15.45 -0.77
C ASP A 156 -11.76 -15.45 -2.24
N ALA A 157 -11.56 -14.33 -2.94
CA ALA A 157 -11.89 -14.20 -4.35
C ALA A 157 -10.72 -14.67 -5.23
N SER A 158 -10.99 -15.55 -6.20
CA SER A 158 -9.99 -15.97 -7.17
C SER A 158 -9.73 -14.86 -8.18
N VAL A 159 -8.44 -14.53 -8.37
CA VAL A 159 -7.98 -13.57 -9.38
C VAL A 159 -7.83 -14.28 -10.73
N PHE A 160 -7.24 -15.46 -10.73
CA PHE A 160 -7.14 -16.41 -11.85
C PHE A 160 -6.79 -17.80 -11.33
N PHE A 161 -6.99 -18.81 -12.16
CA PHE A 161 -6.70 -20.21 -11.85
C PHE A 161 -5.45 -20.71 -12.59
N GLN A 162 -4.78 -21.70 -11.99
CA GLN A 162 -3.72 -22.48 -12.66
C GLN A 162 -4.26 -23.06 -13.97
N GLY A 163 -3.51 -22.92 -15.05
CA GLY A 163 -3.89 -23.38 -16.38
C GLY A 163 -4.69 -22.38 -17.21
N ASP A 164 -5.18 -21.27 -16.64
CA ASP A 164 -5.87 -20.24 -17.40
C ASP A 164 -4.93 -19.62 -18.45
N PRO A 165 -5.44 -19.29 -19.65
CA PRO A 165 -4.69 -18.47 -20.59
C PRO A 165 -4.49 -17.07 -20.04
N SER A 166 -3.35 -16.45 -20.31
CA SER A 166 -3.07 -15.12 -19.77
C SER A 166 -2.14 -14.31 -20.63
N ASP A 167 -2.43 -13.01 -20.62
CA ASP A 167 -1.63 -11.97 -21.24
C ASP A 167 -1.33 -10.79 -20.29
N SER A 168 -1.56 -10.94 -18.99
CA SER A 168 -1.53 -9.82 -18.05
C SER A 168 -0.67 -10.10 -16.82
N LEU A 169 0.01 -9.04 -16.35
CA LEU A 169 0.72 -8.94 -15.08
C LEU A 169 -0.18 -8.23 -14.06
N TYR A 170 -0.13 -8.64 -12.82
CA TYR A 170 -0.85 -8.01 -11.71
C TYR A 170 0.10 -7.38 -10.70
N MET A 171 -0.34 -6.29 -10.10
CA MET A 171 0.32 -5.54 -9.02
C MET A 171 -0.63 -5.48 -7.84
N LEU A 172 -0.18 -5.88 -6.67
CA LEU A 172 -0.96 -5.78 -5.45
C LEU A 172 -0.79 -4.38 -4.86
N LEU A 173 -1.87 -3.60 -4.85
CA LEU A 173 -1.89 -2.23 -4.33
C LEU A 173 -2.22 -2.21 -2.84
N THR A 174 -3.23 -3.00 -2.43
CA THR A 174 -3.64 -3.17 -1.02
C THR A 174 -4.13 -4.59 -0.78
N GLY A 175 -4.12 -5.02 0.47
CA GLY A 175 -4.55 -6.37 0.85
C GLY A 175 -3.44 -7.41 0.73
N SER A 176 -3.83 -8.67 0.57
CA SER A 176 -2.89 -9.79 0.40
C SER A 176 -3.51 -10.89 -0.46
N VAL A 177 -2.65 -11.61 -1.19
CA VAL A 177 -3.06 -12.74 -2.03
C VAL A 177 -2.19 -13.95 -1.74
N LYS A 178 -2.78 -15.15 -1.79
CA LYS A 178 -2.07 -16.42 -1.74
C LYS A 178 -1.90 -17.00 -3.14
N VAL A 179 -0.71 -17.50 -3.41
CA VAL A 179 -0.33 -18.19 -4.64
C VAL A 179 -0.30 -19.67 -4.34
N THR A 180 -1.17 -20.46 -4.96
CA THR A 180 -1.27 -21.89 -4.75
C THR A 180 -1.05 -22.67 -6.03
N GLN A 181 -0.48 -23.85 -5.90
CA GLN A 181 -0.33 -24.80 -7.00
C GLN A 181 -0.95 -26.14 -6.58
N ALA A 182 -1.81 -26.66 -7.44
CA ALA A 182 -2.37 -28.00 -7.26
C ALA A 182 -1.53 -29.02 -8.01
N SER A 183 -1.24 -30.17 -7.34
CA SER A 183 -0.69 -31.35 -8.00
C SER A 183 -1.78 -32.11 -8.76
N GLU A 184 -1.38 -33.02 -9.67
CA GLU A 184 -2.31 -33.93 -10.36
C GLU A 184 -3.21 -34.75 -9.41
N GLY A 185 -2.75 -35.00 -8.20
CA GLY A 185 -3.53 -35.66 -7.13
C GLY A 185 -4.43 -34.73 -6.32
N GLY A 186 -4.62 -33.48 -6.72
CA GLY A 186 -5.50 -32.50 -6.07
C GLY A 186 -4.96 -31.94 -4.75
N ARG A 187 -3.72 -32.20 -4.37
CA ARG A 187 -3.09 -31.58 -3.20
C ARG A 187 -2.66 -30.17 -3.56
N GLU A 188 -3.14 -29.20 -2.81
CA GLU A 188 -2.70 -27.83 -2.92
C GLU A 188 -1.48 -27.54 -2.05
N LYS A 189 -0.53 -26.81 -2.60
CA LYS A 189 0.60 -26.23 -1.89
C LYS A 189 0.55 -24.71 -2.03
N ILE A 190 0.69 -24.00 -0.93
CA ILE A 190 0.93 -22.55 -0.96
C ILE A 190 2.40 -22.33 -1.31
N LEU A 191 2.62 -21.67 -2.44
CA LEU A 191 3.95 -21.31 -2.90
C LEU A 191 4.43 -20.01 -2.25
N ASP A 192 3.50 -19.04 -2.12
CA ASP A 192 3.79 -17.75 -1.49
C ASP A 192 2.50 -17.04 -1.07
N ILE A 193 2.63 -16.08 -0.16
CA ILE A 193 1.63 -15.07 0.13
C ILE A 193 2.27 -13.74 -0.24
N LEU A 194 1.57 -12.90 -0.99
CA LEU A 194 2.08 -11.64 -1.49
C LEU A 194 1.35 -10.48 -0.80
N GLY A 195 2.11 -9.43 -0.50
CA GLY A 195 1.64 -8.19 0.11
C GLY A 195 1.69 -7.00 -0.84
N PRO A 196 1.26 -5.81 -0.38
CA PRO A 196 1.27 -4.60 -1.18
C PRO A 196 2.66 -4.27 -1.72
N GLY A 197 2.72 -3.87 -3.00
CA GLY A 197 3.96 -3.56 -3.71
C GLY A 197 4.59 -4.74 -4.46
N GLU A 198 4.03 -5.93 -4.32
CA GLU A 198 4.51 -7.12 -5.04
C GLU A 198 3.74 -7.33 -6.36
N ILE A 199 4.40 -8.02 -7.30
CA ILE A 199 3.83 -8.38 -8.59
C ILE A 199 3.64 -9.89 -8.70
N PHE A 200 2.67 -10.31 -9.52
CA PHE A 200 2.43 -11.73 -9.82
C PHE A 200 1.77 -11.91 -11.20
N GLY A 201 1.79 -13.16 -11.67
CA GLY A 201 1.28 -13.50 -13.00
C GLY A 201 2.24 -13.12 -14.13
N GLU A 202 3.47 -12.73 -13.80
CA GLU A 202 4.52 -12.34 -14.73
C GLU A 202 5.01 -13.49 -15.59
N PHE A 203 5.01 -14.74 -15.09
CA PHE A 203 5.50 -15.90 -15.84
C PHE A 203 4.74 -16.06 -17.15
N ALA A 204 3.41 -16.23 -17.06
CA ALA A 204 2.56 -16.39 -18.22
C ALA A 204 2.64 -15.20 -19.20
N MET A 205 2.90 -14.00 -18.69
CA MET A 205 3.11 -12.83 -19.52
C MET A 205 4.47 -12.88 -20.24
N LEU A 206 5.52 -13.39 -19.59
CA LEU A 206 6.90 -13.38 -20.13
C LEU A 206 7.16 -14.54 -21.08
N ASP A 207 6.65 -15.74 -20.79
CA ASP A 207 6.94 -16.97 -21.52
C ASP A 207 5.78 -17.45 -22.43
N GLY A 208 4.60 -16.84 -22.31
CA GLY A 208 3.42 -17.18 -23.11
C GLY A 208 2.74 -18.49 -22.72
N HIS A 209 3.15 -19.12 -21.61
CA HIS A 209 2.50 -20.31 -21.07
C HIS A 209 1.24 -19.96 -20.27
N PRO A 210 0.34 -20.91 -20.05
CA PRO A 210 -0.79 -20.72 -19.13
C PRO A 210 -0.32 -20.36 -17.71
N ARG A 211 -1.23 -19.83 -16.87
CA ARG A 211 -0.95 -19.52 -15.48
C ARG A 211 -0.33 -20.72 -14.76
N SER A 212 0.83 -20.53 -14.16
CA SER A 212 1.57 -21.58 -13.43
C SER A 212 0.97 -21.92 -12.07
N ALA A 213 0.11 -21.06 -11.54
CA ALA A 213 -0.49 -21.18 -10.20
C ALA A 213 -1.86 -20.49 -10.17
N THR A 214 -2.66 -20.82 -9.16
CA THR A 214 -3.89 -20.12 -8.80
C THR A 214 -3.55 -18.98 -7.85
N VAL A 215 -4.21 -17.83 -8.01
CA VAL A 215 -4.07 -16.70 -7.08
C VAL A 215 -5.44 -16.34 -6.51
N THR A 216 -5.53 -16.30 -5.16
CA THR A 216 -6.73 -15.99 -4.41
C THR A 216 -6.43 -14.92 -3.36
N THR A 217 -7.34 -13.97 -3.19
CA THR A 217 -7.21 -12.95 -2.14
C THR A 217 -7.43 -13.54 -0.76
N CYS A 218 -6.63 -13.12 0.23
CA CYS A 218 -6.80 -13.52 1.63
C CYS A 218 -7.72 -12.54 2.40
N GLU A 219 -7.84 -11.32 1.90
CA GLU A 219 -8.61 -10.22 2.50
C GLU A 219 -9.10 -9.27 1.38
N PRO A 220 -9.95 -8.26 1.69
CA PRO A 220 -10.30 -7.25 0.71
C PRO A 220 -9.05 -6.62 0.09
N SER A 221 -8.90 -6.76 -1.21
CA SER A 221 -7.67 -6.43 -1.92
C SER A 221 -7.95 -5.56 -3.14
N GLU A 222 -7.01 -4.68 -3.47
CA GLU A 222 -7.05 -3.87 -4.68
C GLU A 222 -5.85 -4.21 -5.55
N LEU A 223 -6.13 -4.60 -6.79
CA LEU A 223 -5.13 -5.04 -7.76
C LEU A 223 -5.15 -4.12 -8.98
N ALA A 224 -3.97 -3.74 -9.46
CA ALA A 224 -3.82 -3.18 -10.79
C ALA A 224 -3.31 -4.26 -11.75
N SER A 225 -3.77 -4.24 -12.99
CA SER A 225 -3.31 -5.17 -14.04
C SER A 225 -2.84 -4.40 -15.28
N ILE A 226 -1.86 -4.95 -15.96
CA ILE A 226 -1.34 -4.42 -17.22
C ILE A 226 -1.19 -5.56 -18.22
N THR A 227 -1.59 -5.34 -19.49
CA THR A 227 -1.46 -6.36 -20.52
C THR A 227 0.00 -6.52 -20.96
N HIS A 228 0.37 -7.71 -21.46
CA HIS A 228 1.69 -7.96 -22.07
C HIS A 228 2.03 -6.91 -23.14
N LYS A 229 1.08 -6.62 -24.00
CA LYS A 229 1.25 -5.64 -25.08
C LYS A 229 1.63 -4.27 -24.57
N ASP A 230 0.93 -3.78 -23.55
CA ASP A 230 1.14 -2.43 -23.01
C ASP A 230 2.39 -2.40 -22.12
N PHE A 231 2.62 -3.45 -21.31
CA PHE A 231 3.85 -3.59 -20.54
C PHE A 231 5.09 -3.60 -21.43
N ARG A 232 5.09 -4.39 -22.52
CA ARG A 232 6.19 -4.47 -23.47
C ARG A 232 6.50 -3.11 -24.10
N LYS A 233 5.46 -2.34 -24.47
CA LYS A 233 5.65 -0.96 -24.99
C LYS A 233 6.25 -0.06 -23.94
N PHE A 234 5.72 -0.11 -22.73
CA PHE A 234 6.15 0.73 -21.61
C PHE A 234 7.62 0.49 -21.24
N VAL A 235 8.07 -0.76 -21.16
CA VAL A 235 9.44 -1.10 -20.79
C VAL A 235 10.45 -0.95 -21.91
N ALA A 236 10.02 -0.83 -23.17
CA ALA A 236 10.93 -0.69 -24.32
C ALA A 236 11.86 0.54 -24.20
N SER A 237 11.40 1.62 -23.60
CA SER A 237 12.18 2.82 -23.29
C SER A 237 12.73 2.85 -21.85
N ARG A 238 12.50 1.81 -21.04
CA ARG A 238 12.81 1.74 -19.60
C ARG A 238 13.37 0.35 -19.23
N PRO A 239 14.54 -0.03 -19.77
CA PRO A 239 15.09 -1.38 -19.58
C PRO A 239 15.40 -1.70 -18.11
N GLU A 240 15.58 -0.70 -17.26
CA GLU A 240 15.77 -0.86 -15.81
C GLU A 240 14.60 -1.57 -15.13
N ILE A 241 13.38 -1.45 -15.67
CA ILE A 241 12.20 -2.16 -15.12
C ILE A 241 12.35 -3.66 -15.36
N LEU A 242 12.81 -4.06 -16.56
CA LEU A 242 13.06 -5.48 -16.86
C LEU A 242 14.11 -6.07 -15.93
N TRP A 243 15.18 -5.32 -15.62
CA TRP A 243 16.17 -5.75 -14.62
C TRP A 243 15.57 -5.98 -13.25
N LYS A 244 14.61 -5.14 -12.83
CA LYS A 244 13.89 -5.32 -11.57
C LYS A 244 12.99 -6.55 -11.58
N VAL A 245 12.29 -6.82 -12.68
CA VAL A 245 11.50 -8.05 -12.84
C VAL A 245 12.42 -9.26 -12.75
N LEU A 246 13.54 -9.26 -13.49
CA LEU A 246 14.52 -10.35 -13.45
C LEU A 246 15.11 -10.58 -12.05
N GLN A 247 15.42 -9.51 -11.32
CA GLN A 247 15.89 -9.62 -9.92
C GLN A 247 14.84 -10.31 -9.04
N GLY A 248 13.56 -9.90 -9.13
CA GLY A 248 12.47 -10.55 -8.40
C GLY A 248 12.31 -12.03 -8.76
N LEU A 249 12.45 -12.38 -10.03
CA LEU A 249 12.44 -13.79 -10.48
C LEU A 249 13.63 -14.59 -9.90
N CYS A 250 14.82 -14.00 -9.89
CA CYS A 250 16.00 -14.63 -9.26
C CYS A 250 15.81 -14.85 -7.76
N GLU A 251 15.18 -13.91 -7.07
CA GLU A 251 14.85 -14.05 -5.64
C GLU A 251 13.86 -15.19 -5.41
N ARG A 252 12.83 -15.31 -6.25
CA ARG A 252 11.85 -16.42 -6.19
C ARG A 252 12.51 -17.78 -6.47
N VAL A 253 13.39 -17.85 -7.44
CA VAL A 253 14.15 -19.09 -7.73
C VAL A 253 15.01 -19.49 -6.51
N ARG A 254 15.72 -18.53 -5.91
CA ARG A 254 16.52 -18.80 -4.70
C ARG A 254 15.64 -19.28 -3.54
N LYS A 255 14.52 -18.59 -3.29
CA LYS A 255 13.55 -19.01 -2.26
C LYS A 255 13.05 -20.42 -2.52
N THR A 256 12.59 -20.71 -3.73
CA THR A 256 12.11 -22.06 -4.10
C THR A 256 13.16 -23.14 -3.89
N SER A 257 14.43 -22.84 -4.22
CA SER A 257 15.54 -23.78 -4.00
C SER A 257 15.78 -24.02 -2.50
N THR A 258 15.71 -22.97 -1.66
CA THR A 258 15.83 -23.10 -0.19
C THR A 258 14.65 -23.87 0.37
N ASP A 259 13.41 -23.56 0.00
CA ASP A 259 12.20 -24.26 0.42
C ASP A 259 12.28 -25.77 0.05
N MET A 260 12.83 -26.10 -1.11
CA MET A 260 13.00 -27.49 -1.55
C MET A 260 14.02 -28.24 -0.70
N LEU A 261 15.12 -27.60 -0.33
CA LEU A 261 16.11 -28.17 0.60
C LEU A 261 15.50 -28.39 1.98
N GLU A 262 14.76 -27.42 2.50
CA GLU A 262 14.09 -27.51 3.81
C GLU A 262 13.02 -28.63 3.83
N LEU A 263 12.24 -28.76 2.75
CA LEU A 263 11.27 -29.84 2.62
C LEU A 263 11.90 -31.23 2.63
N SER A 264 13.11 -31.35 2.08
CA SER A 264 13.83 -32.63 1.97
C SER A 264 14.67 -32.97 3.21
N SER A 265 15.20 -31.96 3.92
CA SER A 265 16.21 -32.14 4.96
C SER A 265 15.74 -31.78 6.37
N ARG A 266 14.66 -31.02 6.51
CA ARG A 266 14.17 -30.54 7.79
C ARG A 266 12.87 -31.21 8.23
N GLU A 267 12.76 -31.48 9.53
CA GLU A 267 11.55 -32.03 10.10
C GLU A 267 10.37 -31.04 10.12
N VAL A 268 9.15 -31.56 10.21
CA VAL A 268 7.91 -30.76 10.24
C VAL A 268 7.91 -29.66 11.32
N PRO A 269 8.42 -29.90 12.56
CA PRO A 269 8.50 -28.86 13.58
C PRO A 269 9.30 -27.64 13.12
N TYR A 270 10.50 -27.86 12.54
CA TYR A 270 11.32 -26.77 12.01
C TYR A 270 10.59 -25.99 10.92
N ARG A 271 10.01 -26.70 9.93
CA ARG A 271 9.33 -26.06 8.82
C ARG A 271 8.14 -25.21 9.28
N LEU A 272 7.44 -25.63 10.32
CA LEU A 272 6.35 -24.84 10.91
C LEU A 272 6.86 -23.58 11.60
N LEU A 273 7.95 -23.67 12.37
CA LEU A 273 8.58 -22.48 12.97
C LEU A 273 9.08 -21.51 11.92
N ALA A 274 9.73 -22.01 10.85
CA ALA A 274 10.23 -21.21 9.74
C ALA A 274 9.08 -20.49 9.00
N ALA A 275 7.96 -21.18 8.76
CA ALA A 275 6.78 -20.58 8.15
C ALA A 275 6.18 -19.48 9.03
N LEU A 276 6.05 -19.71 10.34
CA LEU A 276 5.55 -18.71 11.28
C LEU A 276 6.47 -17.49 11.38
N HIS A 277 7.79 -17.72 11.43
CA HIS A 277 8.78 -16.64 11.46
C HIS A 277 8.74 -15.79 10.20
N HIS A 278 8.75 -16.42 9.02
CA HIS A 278 8.64 -15.74 7.74
C HIS A 278 7.35 -14.90 7.64
N MET A 279 6.25 -15.44 8.13
CA MET A 279 4.97 -14.72 8.14
C MET A 279 4.97 -13.53 9.10
N ALA A 280 5.60 -13.67 10.27
CA ALA A 280 5.75 -12.57 11.21
C ALA A 280 6.60 -11.43 10.62
N GLU A 281 7.71 -11.76 9.99
CA GLU A 281 8.59 -10.76 9.36
C GLU A 281 7.91 -10.05 8.18
N LYS A 282 7.20 -10.80 7.34
CA LYS A 282 6.66 -10.27 6.09
C LYS A 282 5.28 -9.59 6.27
N TYR A 283 4.45 -10.08 7.17
CA TYR A 283 3.03 -9.67 7.30
C TYR A 283 2.62 -9.29 8.71
N GLY A 284 3.50 -9.45 9.67
CA GLY A 284 3.19 -9.20 11.06
C GLY A 284 3.01 -7.72 11.37
N GLN A 285 1.98 -7.41 12.13
CA GLN A 285 1.77 -6.07 12.69
C GLN A 285 2.29 -6.07 14.12
N VAL A 286 3.34 -5.32 14.37
CA VAL A 286 3.93 -5.20 15.71
C VAL A 286 3.04 -4.33 16.57
N ALA A 287 2.55 -4.87 17.67
CA ALA A 287 1.78 -4.16 18.67
C ALA A 287 2.68 -3.37 19.64
N ALA A 288 2.08 -2.48 20.45
CA ALA A 288 2.82 -1.63 21.37
C ALA A 288 3.56 -2.42 22.48
N ASP A 289 3.13 -3.63 22.78
CA ASP A 289 3.75 -4.57 23.72
C ASP A 289 4.90 -5.40 23.12
N GLY A 290 5.19 -5.22 21.83
CA GLY A 290 6.23 -5.95 21.11
C GLY A 290 5.76 -7.27 20.50
N SER A 291 4.52 -7.69 20.74
CA SER A 291 3.92 -8.85 20.10
C SER A 291 3.69 -8.59 18.61
N CYS A 292 3.67 -9.66 17.82
CA CYS A 292 3.45 -9.60 16.40
C CYS A 292 2.16 -10.33 16.02
N LEU A 293 1.17 -9.57 15.54
CA LEU A 293 -0.10 -10.12 15.06
C LEU A 293 0.02 -10.46 13.57
N ILE A 294 -0.09 -11.73 13.25
CA ILE A 294 -0.35 -12.20 11.90
C ILE A 294 -1.88 -12.23 11.76
N SER A 295 -2.44 -11.07 11.35
CA SER A 295 -3.90 -10.91 11.21
C SER A 295 -4.49 -11.98 10.28
N GLY A 296 -5.76 -12.36 10.46
CA GLY A 296 -6.53 -13.47 9.86
C GLY A 296 -6.34 -13.85 8.39
N LYS A 297 -5.23 -13.41 7.80
CA LYS A 297 -4.77 -13.66 6.42
C LYS A 297 -4.35 -15.11 6.20
N VAL A 298 -3.93 -15.80 7.26
CA VAL A 298 -3.41 -17.17 7.20
C VAL A 298 -3.96 -17.99 8.37
N GLY A 299 -4.67 -19.04 8.04
CA GLY A 299 -5.20 -19.97 9.02
C GLY A 299 -4.35 -21.24 9.14
N VAL A 300 -4.75 -22.12 10.06
CA VAL A 300 -4.09 -23.44 10.25
C VAL A 300 -4.03 -24.23 8.96
N GLN A 301 -5.06 -24.14 8.10
CA GLN A 301 -5.08 -24.84 6.81
C GLN A 301 -4.00 -24.32 5.84
N ASP A 302 -3.74 -23.03 5.86
CA ASP A 302 -2.69 -22.44 5.03
C ASP A 302 -1.30 -22.87 5.54
N LEU A 303 -1.10 -22.92 6.87
CA LEU A 303 0.12 -23.47 7.46
C LEU A 303 0.33 -24.95 7.08
N VAL A 304 -0.73 -25.76 7.05
CA VAL A 304 -0.68 -27.16 6.57
C VAL A 304 -0.16 -27.22 5.13
N ALA A 305 -0.70 -26.38 4.26
CA ALA A 305 -0.32 -26.30 2.85
C ALA A 305 1.10 -25.75 2.64
N MET A 306 1.55 -24.80 3.47
CA MET A 306 2.93 -24.26 3.43
C MET A 306 3.95 -25.28 3.90
N VAL A 307 3.66 -25.93 5.02
CA VAL A 307 4.59 -26.89 5.67
C VAL A 307 4.62 -28.25 4.98
N GLY A 308 3.61 -28.59 4.18
CA GLY A 308 3.50 -29.85 3.49
C GLY A 308 3.34 -31.04 4.45
N SER A 309 2.40 -30.93 5.43
CA SER A 309 2.13 -31.95 6.43
C SER A 309 0.63 -32.19 6.61
N SER A 310 0.21 -33.04 7.54
CA SER A 310 -1.20 -33.24 7.85
C SER A 310 -1.70 -32.20 8.85
N ARG A 311 -3.02 -31.92 8.82
CA ARG A 311 -3.66 -30.99 9.74
C ARG A 311 -3.47 -31.40 11.21
N GLU A 312 -3.53 -32.68 11.50
CA GLU A 312 -3.36 -33.24 12.85
C GLU A 312 -1.96 -32.94 13.38
N VAL A 313 -0.93 -33.12 12.55
CA VAL A 313 0.46 -32.85 12.93
C VAL A 313 0.67 -31.35 13.18
N VAL A 314 0.21 -30.48 12.26
CA VAL A 314 0.36 -29.04 12.41
C VAL A 314 -0.42 -28.51 13.62
N SER A 315 -1.67 -28.98 13.85
CA SER A 315 -2.46 -28.58 15.02
C SER A 315 -1.81 -28.98 16.33
N ARG A 316 -1.26 -30.19 16.41
CA ARG A 316 -0.54 -30.68 17.59
C ARG A 316 0.74 -29.88 17.86
N LEU A 317 1.47 -29.51 16.83
CA LEU A 317 2.67 -28.67 16.95
C LEU A 317 2.33 -27.24 17.38
N LEU A 318 1.28 -26.64 16.80
CA LEU A 318 0.81 -25.31 17.22
C LEU A 318 0.41 -25.31 18.70
N HIS A 319 -0.28 -26.36 19.19
CA HIS A 319 -0.64 -26.49 20.61
C HIS A 319 0.61 -26.57 21.49
N ARG A 320 1.61 -27.38 21.09
CA ARG A 320 2.91 -27.43 21.79
C ARG A 320 3.61 -26.06 21.80
N TYR A 321 3.54 -25.28 20.72
CA TYR A 321 4.13 -23.95 20.66
C TYR A 321 3.37 -22.92 21.50
N GLN A 322 2.05 -23.09 21.65
CA GLN A 322 1.27 -22.32 22.63
C GLN A 322 1.69 -22.63 24.08
N GLU A 323 1.85 -23.88 24.44
CA GLU A 323 2.33 -24.26 25.78
C GLU A 323 3.70 -23.70 26.11
N LYS A 324 4.55 -23.49 25.08
CA LYS A 324 5.87 -22.88 25.20
C LYS A 324 5.87 -21.35 25.09
N GLY A 325 4.73 -20.72 24.91
CA GLY A 325 4.59 -19.27 24.75
C GLY A 325 5.17 -18.69 23.47
N LEU A 326 5.40 -19.53 22.45
CA LEU A 326 5.93 -19.07 21.15
C LEU A 326 4.83 -18.52 20.22
N VAL A 327 3.58 -18.99 20.39
CA VAL A 327 2.43 -18.66 19.56
C VAL A 327 1.19 -18.58 20.43
N GLU A 328 0.28 -17.68 20.13
CA GLU A 328 -1.08 -17.66 20.64
C GLU A 328 -2.07 -17.70 19.46
N LEU A 329 -3.17 -18.42 19.64
CA LEU A 329 -4.24 -18.52 18.65
C LEU A 329 -5.45 -17.71 19.14
N GLY A 330 -5.76 -16.62 18.45
CA GLY A 330 -6.91 -15.78 18.73
C GLY A 330 -8.23 -16.43 18.28
N SER A 331 -9.35 -15.87 18.79
CA SER A 331 -10.72 -16.36 18.52
C SER A 331 -11.14 -16.27 17.05
N ASN A 332 -10.55 -15.34 16.28
CA ASN A 332 -10.83 -15.10 14.86
C ASN A 332 -9.81 -15.76 13.91
N LYS A 333 -9.17 -16.88 14.34
CA LYS A 333 -8.09 -17.55 13.60
C LYS A 333 -6.82 -16.69 13.46
N GLU A 334 -6.66 -15.68 14.27
CA GLU A 334 -5.47 -14.86 14.35
C GLU A 334 -4.33 -15.66 14.96
N ILE A 335 -3.13 -15.47 14.43
CA ILE A 335 -1.90 -16.04 15.00
C ILE A 335 -1.14 -14.86 15.58
N ILE A 336 -0.90 -14.91 16.88
CA ILE A 336 -0.12 -13.92 17.62
C ILE A 336 1.20 -14.57 18.01
N ILE A 337 2.29 -13.85 17.78
CA ILE A 337 3.63 -14.23 18.21
C ILE A 337 4.02 -13.27 19.32
N PRO A 338 3.99 -13.73 20.59
CA PRO A 338 4.24 -12.86 21.75
C PRO A 338 5.65 -12.27 21.75
N ASP A 339 6.65 -13.04 21.35
CA ASP A 339 8.04 -12.60 21.21
C ASP A 339 8.63 -13.11 19.87
N PRO A 340 8.67 -12.28 18.82
CA PRO A 340 9.27 -12.66 17.53
C PRO A 340 10.75 -13.06 17.63
N ALA A 341 11.50 -12.50 18.59
CA ALA A 341 12.89 -12.86 18.81
C ALA A 341 13.02 -14.27 19.46
N ALA A 342 12.08 -14.66 20.31
CA ALA A 342 12.04 -16.04 20.86
C ALA A 342 11.75 -17.05 19.77
N LEU A 343 10.87 -16.72 18.81
CA LEU A 343 10.58 -17.58 17.66
C LEU A 343 11.84 -17.76 16.77
N GLY A 344 12.59 -16.68 16.53
CA GLY A 344 13.89 -16.74 15.81
C GLY A 344 14.91 -17.63 16.53
N ARG A 345 15.06 -17.46 17.86
CA ARG A 345 15.92 -18.36 18.67
C ARG A 345 15.49 -19.82 18.60
N ALA A 346 14.20 -20.09 18.64
CA ALA A 346 13.67 -21.46 18.53
C ALA A 346 14.02 -22.13 17.19
N LEU A 347 14.14 -21.35 16.11
CA LEU A 347 14.62 -21.82 14.80
C LEU A 347 16.09 -22.23 14.83
N GLU A 348 16.96 -21.45 15.49
CA GLU A 348 18.39 -21.74 15.58
C GLU A 348 18.68 -23.04 16.35
N TYR A 349 17.89 -23.32 17.39
CA TYR A 349 18.05 -24.47 18.27
C TYR A 349 17.06 -25.62 17.98
N SER A 350 16.43 -25.65 16.81
CA SER A 350 15.33 -26.56 16.49
C SER A 350 15.71 -28.06 16.43
N SER A 351 16.99 -28.42 16.53
CA SER A 351 17.43 -29.81 16.69
C SER A 351 17.09 -30.44 18.06
N GLU A 352 16.60 -29.63 19.02
CA GLU A 352 16.27 -30.04 20.39
C GLU A 352 14.74 -30.09 20.68
N TRP A 353 13.89 -29.97 19.65
CA TRP A 353 12.43 -29.75 19.84
C TRP A 353 11.57 -30.91 19.36
#